data_98a540af5e7c8ab5f12a52a1b8bb8a5c
#
_entry.id   98a540af5e7c8ab5f12a52a1b8bb8a5c
#
_cell.length_a   1.000
_cell.length_b   1.000
_cell.length_c   1.000
_cell.angle_alpha   90.00
_cell.angle_beta   90.00
_cell.angle_gamma   90.00
#
_symmetry.space_group_name_H-M   'P 1'
#
loop_
_entity.id
_entity.type
_entity.pdbx_description
1 polymer ?
#
loop_
_entity_poly.entity_id
_entity_poly.type
_entity_poly.pdbx_seq_one_letter_code
_entity_poly.pdbx_strand_id
1 'polypeptide(L)'
;MCGFCGFTGQIATPEEILEKMKNKIIHRGPDSGGSHIDNGIAMGFRRLSFVDLEGGSQPIYNETKDMVITFNGEIYNHHEIREELEAKGHVMSSHADTEVLIHGYEEWGEDILQKLRGMFAFVIWDKKNETLFGARDFFGIKPFYYTLADGNLIYGSEIKAILEHPAVKKEVNPLALENYLTFQYSVLEETFFKGIFKLMPAHCFTFKNGKMDIKRYWEPVFEPDNSKTLDQWVDEIDAAMQDSIAAHEKAEVEVGSFLSSGVDSSYVAASFSGDKTFTVGFAHENYNEIDYAKALAEKIEVNNYSHLISEQEYWDSIGNVQYHMDEPLADPSAIALYFVARTAAQHVKTSMSGEGADEFFGGYNIYREPHDLLPLTRLPRPIRKGLGAMAQKLPKMKGKNFLIRGSKDLQERFIGNAFMLNEQERERILKHPTGKFHHTQLTKPFNDKVKHLDDVTKMQYIDIHFWLIGDILLKADKMSMAHSLEVRVPFLDRVVFDVARRIPTEFKVTKENTKFAMRQASHRYLPDMVAEKKKLGFPVPIRVWLREDKYYNIVKEAFHSPAAQEYFKVEEIMKYLDEHKAGKADNSRKIWTVYMFLVWHKQFF
;
A
#
# COMPACT_ATOMS: atom_id res chain seq x y z
N MET A 1 10.67 10.86 -6.51
CA MET A 1 10.63 9.39 -6.61
C MET A 1 11.00 8.91 -7.99
N CYS A 2 11.41 7.67 -8.10
CA CYS A 2 12.05 7.15 -9.30
C CYS A 2 11.45 5.79 -9.69
N GLY A 3 11.97 5.19 -10.71
CA GLY A 3 11.70 3.82 -11.08
C GLY A 3 12.96 3.14 -11.57
N PHE A 4 13.15 1.89 -11.24
CA PHE A 4 14.25 1.07 -11.75
C PHE A 4 13.74 -0.23 -12.35
N CYS A 5 14.54 -0.82 -13.21
CA CYS A 5 14.35 -2.15 -13.75
C CYS A 5 15.72 -2.74 -14.15
N GLY A 6 15.77 -4.04 -14.30
CA GLY A 6 17.01 -4.68 -14.72
C GLY A 6 16.88 -6.18 -14.86
N PHE A 7 17.94 -6.80 -15.36
CA PHE A 7 18.00 -8.25 -15.51
C PHE A 7 19.45 -8.72 -15.52
N THR A 8 19.64 -10.01 -15.19
CA THR A 8 20.91 -10.71 -15.35
C THR A 8 20.85 -11.63 -16.57
N GLY A 9 22.00 -12.11 -16.99
CA GLY A 9 22.17 -13.06 -18.08
C GLY A 9 22.59 -12.42 -19.39
N GLN A 10 23.15 -13.26 -20.27
CA GLN A 10 23.58 -12.83 -21.59
C GLN A 10 22.39 -12.87 -22.58
N ILE A 11 22.09 -11.76 -23.19
CA ILE A 11 21.02 -11.63 -24.18
C ILE A 11 21.54 -10.85 -25.39
N ALA A 12 20.97 -11.09 -26.57
CA ALA A 12 21.50 -10.55 -27.82
C ALA A 12 21.44 -9.01 -27.93
N THR A 13 20.41 -8.37 -27.34
CA THR A 13 20.19 -6.91 -27.42
C THR A 13 19.80 -6.35 -26.05
N PRO A 14 20.74 -6.35 -25.06
CA PRO A 14 20.39 -5.94 -23.70
C PRO A 14 19.97 -4.47 -23.62
N GLU A 15 20.57 -3.58 -24.43
CA GLU A 15 20.22 -2.16 -24.47
C GLU A 15 18.78 -1.94 -24.93
N GLU A 16 18.35 -2.64 -25.99
CA GLU A 16 17.00 -2.51 -26.53
C GLU A 16 15.94 -3.00 -25.54
N ILE A 17 16.20 -4.13 -24.90
CA ILE A 17 15.28 -4.70 -23.89
C ILE A 17 15.19 -3.79 -22.67
N LEU A 18 16.34 -3.33 -22.16
CA LEU A 18 16.39 -2.42 -21.03
C LEU A 18 15.65 -1.11 -21.32
N GLU A 19 15.77 -0.58 -22.54
CA GLU A 19 15.09 0.64 -22.93
C GLU A 19 13.56 0.43 -23.00
N LYS A 20 13.08 -0.72 -23.51
CA LYS A 20 11.66 -1.09 -23.47
C LYS A 20 11.15 -1.15 -22.02
N MET A 21 11.90 -1.78 -21.13
CA MET A 21 11.55 -1.87 -19.71
C MET A 21 11.48 -0.47 -19.05
N LYS A 22 12.49 0.40 -19.27
CA LYS A 22 12.51 1.77 -18.76
C LYS A 22 11.34 2.61 -19.28
N ASN A 23 10.95 2.44 -20.53
CA ASN A 23 9.86 3.20 -21.15
C ASN A 23 8.49 2.86 -20.52
N LYS A 24 8.30 1.64 -20.00
CA LYS A 24 7.08 1.25 -19.27
C LYS A 24 6.92 1.95 -17.93
N ILE A 25 7.99 2.46 -17.37
CA ILE A 25 8.00 3.15 -16.07
C ILE A 25 8.37 4.64 -16.17
N ILE A 26 8.26 5.24 -17.36
CA ILE A 26 8.60 6.65 -17.59
C ILE A 26 7.78 7.60 -16.71
N HIS A 27 6.52 7.27 -16.41
CA HIS A 27 5.65 8.04 -15.54
C HIS A 27 6.19 8.16 -14.11
N ARG A 28 7.01 7.23 -13.65
CA ARG A 28 7.65 7.30 -12.33
C ARG A 28 8.78 8.32 -12.28
N GLY A 29 9.47 8.52 -13.40
CA GLY A 29 10.61 9.43 -13.49
C GLY A 29 10.76 10.01 -14.89
N PRO A 30 10.00 11.05 -15.22
CA PRO A 30 10.01 11.64 -16.56
C PRO A 30 11.19 12.57 -16.81
N ASP A 31 11.88 13.06 -15.75
CA ASP A 31 12.87 14.13 -15.86
C ASP A 31 14.15 13.65 -16.57
N SER A 32 14.62 12.44 -16.25
CA SER A 32 15.79 11.83 -16.90
C SER A 32 15.83 10.32 -16.73
N GLY A 33 16.86 9.66 -17.25
CA GLY A 33 17.08 8.24 -17.08
C GLY A 33 18.54 7.86 -17.30
N GLY A 34 18.94 6.73 -16.71
CA GLY A 34 20.27 6.16 -16.84
C GLY A 34 20.25 4.68 -17.10
N SER A 35 21.40 4.13 -17.49
CA SER A 35 21.60 2.71 -17.72
C SER A 35 23.03 2.31 -17.36
N HIS A 36 23.17 1.11 -16.81
CA HIS A 36 24.44 0.42 -16.67
C HIS A 36 24.29 -0.95 -17.34
N ILE A 37 25.16 -1.25 -18.28
CA ILE A 37 25.23 -2.55 -18.95
C ILE A 37 26.66 -3.02 -18.89
N ASP A 38 26.84 -4.21 -18.35
CA ASP A 38 28.12 -4.88 -18.24
C ASP A 38 27.93 -6.37 -18.61
N ASN A 39 28.98 -7.16 -18.58
CA ASN A 39 28.92 -8.56 -18.96
C ASN A 39 27.95 -9.36 -18.05
N GLY A 40 26.75 -9.61 -18.55
CA GLY A 40 25.71 -10.39 -17.86
C GLY A 40 24.82 -9.62 -16.88
N ILE A 41 24.83 -8.28 -16.89
CA ILE A 41 23.91 -7.44 -16.10
C ILE A 41 23.45 -6.24 -16.92
N ALA A 42 22.19 -5.89 -16.78
CA ALA A 42 21.59 -4.65 -17.28
C ALA A 42 20.76 -3.99 -16.18
N MET A 43 21.06 -2.74 -15.85
CA MET A 43 20.38 -1.95 -14.82
C MET A 43 19.89 -0.65 -15.43
N GLY A 44 18.61 -0.35 -15.31
CA GLY A 44 17.96 0.83 -15.86
C GLY A 44 17.27 1.64 -14.78
N PHE A 45 17.22 2.95 -15.00
CA PHE A 45 16.68 3.92 -14.07
C PHE A 45 15.89 5.01 -14.77
N ARG A 46 14.81 5.47 -14.12
CA ARG A 46 14.04 6.68 -14.48
C ARG A 46 13.95 7.58 -13.27
N ARG A 47 14.27 8.88 -13.45
CA ARG A 47 14.42 9.87 -12.39
C ARG A 47 13.29 10.87 -12.37
N LEU A 48 12.73 11.07 -11.17
CA LEU A 48 12.00 12.27 -10.78
C LEU A 48 12.91 13.07 -9.84
N SER A 49 13.36 14.26 -10.24
CA SER A 49 14.39 15.03 -9.56
C SER A 49 13.80 15.92 -8.47
N PHE A 50 14.22 15.73 -7.21
CA PHE A 50 13.82 16.55 -6.06
C PHE A 50 14.89 16.63 -4.94
N VAL A 51 15.97 15.84 -5.01
CA VAL A 51 17.17 15.91 -4.18
C VAL A 51 18.38 15.86 -5.10
N ASP A 52 19.40 16.66 -4.83
CA ASP A 52 20.61 16.82 -5.64
C ASP A 52 20.30 16.93 -7.13
N LEU A 53 19.65 18.04 -7.50
CA LEU A 53 19.12 18.26 -8.86
C LEU A 53 20.19 18.11 -9.95
N GLU A 54 21.46 18.40 -9.66
CA GLU A 54 22.57 18.33 -10.60
C GLU A 54 23.36 17.03 -10.51
N GLY A 55 23.63 16.49 -9.30
CA GLY A 55 24.54 15.36 -9.06
C GLY A 55 23.87 13.99 -8.90
N GLY A 56 22.58 13.92 -8.52
CA GLY A 56 21.88 12.68 -8.16
C GLY A 56 21.43 11.78 -9.32
N SER A 57 22.10 11.82 -10.48
CA SER A 57 21.79 10.94 -11.61
C SER A 57 22.23 9.51 -11.33
N GLN A 58 21.33 8.55 -11.54
CA GLN A 58 21.60 7.13 -11.35
C GLN A 58 21.70 6.38 -12.70
N PRO A 59 22.40 5.24 -12.78
CA PRO A 59 23.07 4.51 -11.68
C PRO A 59 24.29 5.23 -11.07
N ILE A 60 24.48 5.08 -9.74
CA ILE A 60 25.62 5.66 -9.01
C ILE A 60 26.65 4.55 -8.74
N TYR A 61 27.92 4.93 -8.72
CA TYR A 61 29.06 4.04 -8.49
C TYR A 61 29.78 4.40 -7.19
N ASN A 62 30.42 3.41 -6.54
CA ASN A 62 31.39 3.68 -5.49
C ASN A 62 32.69 4.25 -6.08
N GLU A 63 33.66 4.65 -5.25
CA GLU A 63 34.91 5.30 -5.65
C GLU A 63 35.74 4.45 -6.63
N THR A 64 35.74 3.12 -6.41
CA THR A 64 36.53 2.17 -7.22
C THR A 64 35.79 1.73 -8.49
N LYS A 65 34.50 2.07 -8.63
CA LYS A 65 33.60 1.70 -9.73
C LYS A 65 33.40 0.18 -9.89
N ASP A 66 33.64 -0.57 -8.84
CA ASP A 66 33.37 -2.01 -8.78
C ASP A 66 31.98 -2.34 -8.20
N MET A 67 31.28 -1.34 -7.66
CA MET A 67 29.88 -1.42 -7.28
C MET A 67 29.05 -0.39 -8.01
N VAL A 68 27.77 -0.72 -8.31
CA VAL A 68 26.81 0.18 -8.93
C VAL A 68 25.40 -0.04 -8.35
N ILE A 69 24.69 1.05 -8.10
CA ILE A 69 23.34 1.03 -7.49
C ILE A 69 22.28 1.68 -8.37
N THR A 70 21.06 1.11 -8.33
CA THR A 70 19.81 1.77 -8.68
C THR A 70 18.87 1.76 -7.48
N PHE A 71 18.26 2.91 -7.18
CA PHE A 71 17.50 3.16 -5.96
C PHE A 71 16.24 3.97 -6.24
N ASN A 72 15.13 3.54 -5.68
CA ASN A 72 13.86 4.25 -5.65
C ASN A 72 13.43 4.46 -4.20
N GLY A 73 13.49 5.68 -3.72
CA GLY A 73 13.12 6.00 -2.35
C GLY A 73 13.71 7.30 -1.83
N GLU A 74 13.76 7.41 -0.50
CA GLU A 74 14.36 8.50 0.26
C GLU A 74 14.92 7.96 1.57
N ILE A 75 16.18 8.28 1.90
CA ILE A 75 16.83 7.93 3.16
C ILE A 75 16.90 9.18 4.04
N TYR A 76 15.99 9.29 4.99
CA TYR A 76 15.80 10.50 5.80
C TYR A 76 16.97 10.83 6.71
N ASN A 77 17.75 9.82 7.13
CA ASN A 77 18.94 9.97 7.95
C ASN A 77 20.26 9.83 7.17
N HIS A 78 20.25 10.17 5.87
CA HIS A 78 21.43 10.05 5.02
C HIS A 78 22.59 10.93 5.47
N HIS A 79 22.32 12.09 6.08
CA HIS A 79 23.38 12.97 6.57
C HIS A 79 24.20 12.32 7.69
N GLU A 80 23.53 11.74 8.68
CA GLU A 80 24.16 11.04 9.80
C GLU A 80 24.99 9.83 9.34
N ILE A 81 24.44 9.06 8.38
CA ILE A 81 25.15 7.91 7.79
C ILE A 81 26.36 8.39 6.98
N ARG A 82 26.22 9.47 6.23
CA ARG A 82 27.32 10.10 5.46
C ARG A 82 28.47 10.50 6.37
N GLU A 83 28.22 11.21 7.45
CA GLU A 83 29.26 11.62 8.41
C GLU A 83 30.02 10.40 8.98
N GLU A 84 29.31 9.32 9.29
CA GLU A 84 29.93 8.07 9.77
C GLU A 84 30.81 7.42 8.68
N LEU A 85 30.37 7.40 7.42
CA LEU A 85 31.11 6.82 6.30
C LEU A 85 32.36 7.68 5.95
N GLU A 86 32.21 9.00 5.90
CA GLU A 86 33.35 9.92 5.66
C GLU A 86 34.41 9.81 6.77
N ALA A 87 34.00 9.63 8.03
CA ALA A 87 34.91 9.38 9.14
C ALA A 87 35.69 8.06 9.00
N LYS A 88 35.16 7.11 8.23
CA LYS A 88 35.81 5.81 7.88
C LYS A 88 36.65 5.88 6.61
N GLY A 89 36.64 7.00 5.91
CA GLY A 89 37.48 7.24 4.75
C GLY A 89 36.79 7.11 3.40
N HIS A 90 35.47 6.90 3.36
CA HIS A 90 34.70 6.93 2.12
C HIS A 90 34.63 8.34 1.53
N VAL A 91 34.69 8.44 0.20
CA VAL A 91 34.65 9.73 -0.52
C VAL A 91 33.37 9.80 -1.32
N MET A 92 32.48 10.69 -0.91
CA MET A 92 31.20 10.93 -1.61
C MET A 92 31.41 11.83 -2.83
N SER A 93 30.79 11.50 -3.95
CA SER A 93 30.89 12.23 -5.21
C SER A 93 29.73 13.20 -5.45
N SER A 94 28.62 13.03 -4.70
CA SER A 94 27.41 13.84 -4.78
C SER A 94 26.82 14.12 -3.40
N HIS A 95 25.71 14.85 -3.33
CA HIS A 95 24.93 15.05 -2.12
C HIS A 95 23.73 14.09 -2.04
N ALA A 96 23.56 13.20 -3.02
CA ALA A 96 22.43 12.27 -3.06
C ALA A 96 22.45 11.30 -1.88
N ASP A 97 21.27 11.02 -1.36
CA ASP A 97 21.03 9.99 -0.34
C ASP A 97 21.37 8.57 -0.83
N THR A 98 21.34 8.35 -2.14
CA THR A 98 21.70 7.09 -2.80
C THR A 98 23.13 6.65 -2.48
N GLU A 99 24.07 7.58 -2.31
CA GLU A 99 25.48 7.23 -2.03
C GLU A 99 25.68 6.57 -0.68
N VAL A 100 24.88 6.91 0.34
CA VAL A 100 25.00 6.25 1.64
C VAL A 100 24.61 4.79 1.60
N LEU A 101 23.80 4.36 0.62
CA LEU A 101 23.43 2.96 0.44
C LEU A 101 24.58 2.14 -0.13
N ILE A 102 25.25 2.63 -1.17
CA ILE A 102 26.33 1.89 -1.83
C ILE A 102 27.57 1.84 -0.96
N HIS A 103 28.00 2.97 -0.38
CA HIS A 103 29.13 3.02 0.55
C HIS A 103 28.83 2.30 1.86
N GLY A 104 27.58 2.38 2.35
CA GLY A 104 27.15 1.65 3.53
C GLY A 104 27.14 0.13 3.31
N TYR A 105 26.77 -0.34 2.13
CA TYR A 105 26.88 -1.76 1.78
C TYR A 105 28.33 -2.20 1.68
N GLU A 106 29.22 -1.37 1.12
CA GLU A 106 30.65 -1.64 1.09
C GLU A 106 31.26 -1.76 2.49
N GLU A 107 30.87 -0.87 3.42
CA GLU A 107 31.41 -0.84 4.79
C GLU A 107 30.81 -1.90 5.72
N TRP A 108 29.47 -2.08 5.67
CA TRP A 108 28.73 -2.90 6.65
C TRP A 108 28.00 -4.10 6.04
N GLY A 109 28.09 -4.29 4.72
CA GLY A 109 27.31 -5.33 4.04
C GLY A 109 25.81 -5.12 4.25
N GLU A 110 25.09 -6.21 4.55
CA GLU A 110 23.64 -6.17 4.80
C GLU A 110 23.25 -5.41 6.07
N ASP A 111 24.16 -5.20 7.03
CA ASP A 111 23.88 -4.51 8.29
C ASP A 111 23.58 -3.02 8.09
N ILE A 112 23.89 -2.45 6.90
CA ILE A 112 23.40 -1.12 6.51
C ILE A 112 21.89 -1.00 6.70
N LEU A 113 21.11 -2.05 6.43
CA LEU A 113 19.65 -2.04 6.55
C LEU A 113 19.15 -1.71 7.95
N GLN A 114 19.92 -2.03 9.00
CA GLN A 114 19.56 -1.71 10.38
C GLN A 114 19.77 -0.22 10.70
N LYS A 115 20.65 0.46 9.96
CA LYS A 115 20.96 1.88 10.14
C LYS A 115 19.97 2.79 9.41
N LEU A 116 19.25 2.29 8.41
CA LEU A 116 18.39 3.11 7.56
C LEU A 116 17.13 3.59 8.27
N ARG A 117 16.78 4.83 8.03
CA ARG A 117 15.47 5.43 8.27
C ARG A 117 14.98 6.01 6.95
N GLY A 118 13.93 5.44 6.38
CA GLY A 118 13.47 5.86 5.06
C GLY A 118 12.47 4.90 4.42
N MET A 119 12.10 5.24 3.22
CA MET A 119 11.29 4.43 2.31
C MET A 119 12.15 4.07 1.10
N PHE A 120 12.30 2.78 0.78
CA PHE A 120 13.27 2.39 -0.22
C PHE A 120 13.02 1.04 -0.89
N ALA A 121 13.46 0.96 -2.13
CA ALA A 121 13.73 -0.25 -2.86
C ALA A 121 14.99 -0.02 -3.70
N PHE A 122 15.98 -0.90 -3.63
CA PHE A 122 17.23 -0.74 -4.36
C PHE A 122 17.85 -2.07 -4.77
N VAL A 123 18.77 -1.97 -5.73
CA VAL A 123 19.63 -3.08 -6.16
C VAL A 123 21.05 -2.58 -6.33
N ILE A 124 22.00 -3.28 -5.73
CA ILE A 124 23.44 -3.05 -5.85
C ILE A 124 24.04 -4.22 -6.61
N TRP A 125 24.80 -3.94 -7.67
CA TRP A 125 25.65 -4.90 -8.36
C TRP A 125 27.09 -4.75 -7.88
N ASP A 126 27.61 -5.80 -7.25
CA ASP A 126 29.00 -5.95 -6.87
C ASP A 126 29.72 -6.77 -7.94
N LYS A 127 30.47 -6.08 -8.82
CA LYS A 127 31.20 -6.69 -9.94
C LYS A 127 32.30 -7.64 -9.48
N LYS A 128 32.96 -7.30 -8.37
CA LYS A 128 34.10 -8.08 -7.85
C LYS A 128 33.66 -9.44 -7.34
N ASN A 129 32.50 -9.49 -6.70
CA ASN A 129 31.94 -10.71 -6.14
C ASN A 129 30.91 -11.37 -7.07
N GLU A 130 30.58 -10.74 -8.21
CA GLU A 130 29.51 -11.14 -9.14
C GLU A 130 28.19 -11.41 -8.42
N THR A 131 27.79 -10.45 -7.56
CA THR A 131 26.65 -10.59 -6.66
C THR A 131 25.71 -9.39 -6.81
N LEU A 132 24.40 -9.66 -6.96
CA LEU A 132 23.36 -8.65 -6.77
C LEU A 132 22.85 -8.72 -5.33
N PHE A 133 22.83 -7.59 -4.68
CA PHE A 133 22.15 -7.38 -3.40
C PHE A 133 20.98 -6.41 -3.59
N GLY A 134 19.82 -6.75 -3.06
CA GLY A 134 18.68 -5.85 -3.12
C GLY A 134 17.84 -5.90 -1.85
N ALA A 135 17.12 -4.82 -1.57
CA ALA A 135 16.28 -4.73 -0.39
C ALA A 135 15.03 -3.86 -0.64
N ARG A 136 14.00 -4.10 0.17
CA ARG A 136 12.78 -3.34 0.25
C ARG A 136 12.55 -2.84 1.68
N ASP A 137 12.03 -1.63 1.84
CA ASP A 137 11.84 -0.96 3.13
C ASP A 137 10.95 -1.74 4.13
N PHE A 138 10.95 -1.27 5.36
CA PHE A 138 10.37 -1.92 6.53
C PHE A 138 8.88 -2.24 6.41
N PHE A 139 8.11 -1.35 5.76
CA PHE A 139 6.65 -1.47 5.61
C PHE A 139 6.21 -1.77 4.17
N GLY A 140 7.16 -1.77 3.21
CA GLY A 140 6.88 -1.98 1.80
C GLY A 140 6.28 -0.76 1.10
N ILE A 141 6.67 0.44 1.53
CA ILE A 141 6.23 1.72 0.93
C ILE A 141 6.62 1.79 -0.54
N LYS A 142 7.87 1.36 -0.86
CA LYS A 142 8.33 1.31 -2.25
C LYS A 142 8.16 -0.07 -2.84
N PRO A 143 7.67 -0.17 -4.08
CA PRO A 143 7.46 -1.46 -4.74
C PRO A 143 8.76 -2.11 -5.22
N PHE A 144 8.79 -3.44 -5.17
CA PHE A 144 9.82 -4.27 -5.76
C PHE A 144 9.21 -5.58 -6.26
N TYR A 145 9.35 -5.84 -7.56
CA TYR A 145 8.90 -7.08 -8.20
C TYR A 145 10.07 -7.79 -8.87
N TYR A 146 9.99 -9.13 -8.94
CA TYR A 146 11.01 -9.93 -9.58
C TYR A 146 10.46 -11.24 -10.16
N THR A 147 11.21 -11.84 -11.07
CA THR A 147 11.02 -13.20 -11.56
C THR A 147 12.35 -13.85 -11.82
N LEU A 148 12.38 -15.18 -11.75
CA LEU A 148 13.50 -15.99 -12.17
C LEU A 148 13.13 -16.72 -13.45
N ALA A 149 13.88 -16.49 -14.53
CA ALA A 149 13.69 -17.13 -15.82
C ALA A 149 15.03 -17.65 -16.34
N ASP A 150 15.10 -18.94 -16.63
CA ASP A 150 16.30 -19.61 -17.14
C ASP A 150 17.57 -19.35 -16.28
N GLY A 151 17.40 -19.31 -14.96
CA GLY A 151 18.49 -19.03 -14.02
C GLY A 151 18.90 -17.56 -13.93
N ASN A 152 18.17 -16.65 -14.58
CA ASN A 152 18.40 -15.22 -14.55
C ASN A 152 17.35 -14.51 -13.71
N LEU A 153 17.77 -13.44 -13.03
CA LEU A 153 16.88 -12.55 -12.28
C LEU A 153 16.43 -11.39 -13.19
N ILE A 154 15.14 -11.14 -13.26
CA ILE A 154 14.54 -9.97 -13.90
C ILE A 154 13.74 -9.25 -12.84
N TYR A 155 13.92 -7.94 -12.69
CA TYR A 155 13.33 -7.17 -11.61
C TYR A 155 12.91 -5.77 -12.03
N GLY A 156 12.06 -5.14 -11.21
CA GLY A 156 11.65 -3.75 -11.43
C GLY A 156 10.71 -3.20 -10.37
N SER A 157 10.55 -1.89 -10.42
CA SER A 157 9.59 -1.17 -9.58
C SER A 157 8.13 -1.48 -9.95
N GLU A 158 7.88 -1.89 -11.20
CA GLU A 158 6.55 -2.23 -11.70
C GLU A 158 6.57 -3.48 -12.57
N ILE A 159 5.49 -4.27 -12.48
CA ILE A 159 5.37 -5.53 -13.23
C ILE A 159 5.40 -5.29 -14.74
N LYS A 160 4.78 -4.20 -15.21
CA LYS A 160 4.75 -3.88 -16.66
C LYS A 160 6.13 -3.73 -17.29
N ALA A 161 7.15 -3.35 -16.51
CA ALA A 161 8.54 -3.33 -16.99
C ALA A 161 9.09 -4.74 -17.15
N ILE A 162 8.84 -5.62 -16.19
CA ILE A 162 9.27 -7.04 -16.23
C ILE A 162 8.66 -7.77 -17.43
N LEU A 163 7.40 -7.45 -17.77
CA LEU A 163 6.68 -8.07 -18.90
C LEU A 163 7.29 -7.74 -20.28
N GLU A 164 8.15 -6.74 -20.37
CA GLU A 164 8.86 -6.42 -21.63
C GLU A 164 10.08 -7.33 -21.90
N HIS A 165 10.52 -8.08 -20.89
CA HIS A 165 11.62 -9.02 -21.06
C HIS A 165 11.15 -10.27 -21.80
N PRO A 166 11.84 -10.70 -22.89
CA PRO A 166 11.35 -11.79 -23.77
C PRO A 166 11.23 -13.17 -23.11
N ALA A 167 11.93 -13.41 -22.00
CA ALA A 167 11.82 -14.65 -21.23
C ALA A 167 10.56 -14.71 -20.35
N VAL A 168 9.83 -13.59 -20.19
CA VAL A 168 8.66 -13.50 -19.31
C VAL A 168 7.38 -13.75 -20.10
N LYS A 169 6.59 -14.70 -19.62
CA LYS A 169 5.28 -15.02 -20.21
C LYS A 169 4.16 -14.36 -19.42
N LYS A 170 3.15 -13.86 -20.14
CA LYS A 170 1.92 -13.36 -19.54
C LYS A 170 0.96 -14.52 -19.33
N GLU A 171 0.73 -14.91 -18.09
CA GLU A 171 -0.23 -15.94 -17.70
C GLU A 171 -0.89 -15.51 -16.40
N VAL A 172 -2.24 -15.54 -16.34
CA VAL A 172 -2.97 -15.21 -15.11
C VAL A 172 -2.76 -16.31 -14.07
N ASN A 173 -2.42 -15.91 -12.84
CA ASN A 173 -2.34 -16.81 -11.70
C ASN A 173 -3.74 -17.06 -11.13
N PRO A 174 -4.32 -18.27 -11.28
CA PRO A 174 -5.68 -18.54 -10.83
C PRO A 174 -5.82 -18.48 -9.29
N LEU A 175 -4.76 -18.77 -8.55
CA LEU A 175 -4.77 -18.68 -7.10
C LEU A 175 -4.81 -17.21 -6.65
N ALA A 176 -4.15 -16.31 -7.36
CA ALA A 176 -4.22 -14.87 -7.10
C ALA A 176 -5.65 -14.32 -7.34
N LEU A 177 -6.35 -14.80 -8.38
CA LEU A 177 -7.75 -14.45 -8.62
C LEU A 177 -8.65 -14.88 -7.46
N GLU A 178 -8.50 -16.11 -6.94
CA GLU A 178 -9.29 -16.59 -5.80
C GLU A 178 -9.04 -15.75 -4.54
N ASN A 179 -7.80 -15.41 -4.27
CA ASN A 179 -7.43 -14.52 -3.15
C ASN A 179 -8.06 -13.14 -3.30
N TYR A 180 -7.90 -12.54 -4.47
CA TYR A 180 -8.42 -11.23 -4.79
C TYR A 180 -9.94 -11.14 -4.62
N LEU A 181 -10.70 -12.16 -5.04
CA LEU A 181 -12.15 -12.22 -4.85
C LEU A 181 -12.55 -12.21 -3.36
N THR A 182 -11.67 -12.62 -2.47
CA THR A 182 -11.90 -12.57 -1.02
C THR A 182 -11.39 -11.26 -0.40
N PHE A 183 -10.19 -10.82 -0.76
CA PHE A 183 -9.50 -9.67 -0.12
C PHE A 183 -9.67 -8.36 -0.88
N GLN A 184 -10.18 -8.33 -2.11
CA GLN A 184 -10.25 -7.22 -3.07
C GLN A 184 -8.89 -6.70 -3.59
N TYR A 185 -7.78 -7.32 -3.18
CA TYR A 185 -6.41 -7.04 -3.61
C TYR A 185 -5.60 -8.33 -3.61
N SER A 186 -4.40 -8.30 -4.20
CA SER A 186 -3.49 -9.45 -4.23
C SER A 186 -2.71 -9.57 -2.92
N VAL A 187 -2.92 -10.64 -2.17
CA VAL A 187 -2.26 -10.89 -0.86
C VAL A 187 -1.06 -11.83 -0.96
N LEU A 188 -0.88 -12.52 -2.08
CA LEU A 188 0.21 -13.47 -2.25
C LEU A 188 1.52 -12.77 -2.56
N GLU A 189 2.63 -13.46 -2.27
CA GLU A 189 3.95 -13.06 -2.78
C GLU A 189 4.00 -13.19 -4.30
N GLU A 190 3.46 -14.29 -4.85
CA GLU A 190 3.26 -14.45 -6.28
C GLU A 190 2.10 -13.57 -6.75
N THR A 191 2.34 -12.77 -7.77
CA THR A 191 1.39 -11.79 -8.29
C THR A 191 0.28 -12.43 -9.14
N PHE A 192 -0.58 -11.61 -9.73
CA PHE A 192 -1.53 -12.03 -10.76
C PHE A 192 -0.87 -12.55 -12.03
N PHE A 193 0.39 -12.21 -12.26
CA PHE A 193 1.20 -12.78 -13.33
C PHE A 193 1.99 -13.95 -12.76
N LYS A 194 1.68 -15.16 -13.23
CA LYS A 194 2.31 -16.39 -12.78
C LYS A 194 3.84 -16.33 -12.96
N GLY A 195 4.56 -16.68 -11.90
CA GLY A 195 6.02 -16.66 -11.86
C GLY A 195 6.63 -15.27 -11.60
N ILE A 196 5.82 -14.21 -11.42
CA ILE A 196 6.29 -12.90 -10.99
C ILE A 196 5.95 -12.70 -9.51
N PHE A 197 6.93 -12.30 -8.71
CA PHE A 197 6.84 -12.21 -7.25
C PHE A 197 7.06 -10.78 -6.75
N LYS A 198 6.50 -10.48 -5.60
CA LYS A 198 6.80 -9.28 -4.79
C LYS A 198 7.95 -9.60 -3.85
N LEU A 199 8.97 -8.75 -3.76
CA LEU A 199 9.83 -8.77 -2.59
C LEU A 199 9.02 -8.21 -1.42
N MET A 200 8.84 -9.02 -0.36
CA MET A 200 8.01 -8.64 0.76
C MET A 200 8.65 -7.53 1.60
N PRO A 201 7.86 -6.73 2.36
CA PRO A 201 8.39 -5.68 3.24
C PRO A 201 9.44 -6.20 4.20
N ALA A 202 10.48 -5.40 4.45
CA ALA A 202 11.60 -5.75 5.33
C ALA A 202 12.35 -7.02 4.89
N HIS A 203 12.38 -7.31 3.58
CA HIS A 203 13.18 -8.39 3.02
C HIS A 203 14.32 -7.84 2.16
N CYS A 204 15.43 -8.53 2.20
CA CYS A 204 16.54 -8.35 1.29
C CYS A 204 16.84 -9.67 0.59
N PHE A 205 17.59 -9.60 -0.48
CA PHE A 205 18.04 -10.77 -1.20
C PHE A 205 19.49 -10.63 -1.67
N THR A 206 20.14 -11.77 -1.81
CA THR A 206 21.41 -11.92 -2.52
C THR A 206 21.17 -12.84 -3.71
N PHE A 207 21.55 -12.40 -4.91
CA PHE A 207 21.51 -13.23 -6.11
C PHE A 207 22.92 -13.47 -6.65
N LYS A 208 23.29 -14.73 -6.77
CA LYS A 208 24.60 -15.16 -7.26
C LYS A 208 24.50 -16.52 -7.94
N ASN A 209 25.17 -16.70 -9.08
CA ASN A 209 25.23 -17.99 -9.80
C ASN A 209 23.84 -18.60 -10.06
N GLY A 210 22.87 -17.79 -10.46
CA GLY A 210 21.51 -18.25 -10.76
C GLY A 210 20.65 -18.60 -9.54
N LYS A 211 21.14 -18.34 -8.33
CA LYS A 211 20.42 -18.62 -7.07
C LYS A 211 20.11 -17.32 -6.33
N MET A 212 18.87 -17.20 -5.89
CA MET A 212 18.39 -16.09 -5.07
C MET A 212 18.15 -16.58 -3.64
N ASP A 213 18.80 -15.95 -2.68
CA ASP A 213 18.59 -16.16 -1.25
C ASP A 213 17.87 -14.93 -0.70
N ILE A 214 16.68 -15.14 -0.14
CA ILE A 214 15.81 -14.07 0.39
C ILE A 214 15.69 -14.24 1.89
N LYS A 215 15.88 -13.14 2.64
CA LYS A 215 15.73 -13.14 4.08
C LYS A 215 15.00 -11.89 4.59
N ARG A 216 14.27 -12.06 5.67
CA ARG A 216 13.64 -10.96 6.40
C ARG A 216 14.67 -10.35 7.34
N TYR A 217 14.90 -9.04 7.25
CA TYR A 217 15.86 -8.33 8.10
C TYR A 217 15.22 -7.58 9.27
N TRP A 218 13.89 -7.39 9.26
CA TRP A 218 13.14 -6.72 10.33
C TRP A 218 11.69 -7.21 10.40
N GLU A 219 11.05 -7.12 11.57
CA GLU A 219 9.64 -7.51 11.79
C GLU A 219 8.92 -6.49 12.68
N PRO A 220 7.67 -6.09 12.36
CA PRO A 220 6.86 -5.21 13.18
C PRO A 220 6.30 -5.98 14.40
N VAL A 221 7.01 -5.95 15.52
CA VAL A 221 6.63 -6.64 16.76
C VAL A 221 5.94 -5.67 17.70
N PHE A 222 4.76 -6.05 18.21
CA PHE A 222 4.03 -5.30 19.24
C PHE A 222 4.41 -5.77 20.65
N GLU A 223 4.73 -4.83 21.50
CA GLU A 223 5.14 -5.05 22.89
C GLU A 223 4.50 -3.99 23.81
N PRO A 224 3.17 -4.11 24.12
CA PRO A 224 2.47 -3.11 24.92
C PRO A 224 3.11 -2.87 26.28
N ASP A 225 3.33 -1.60 26.62
CA ASP A 225 3.93 -1.17 27.89
C ASP A 225 2.86 -0.49 28.77
N ASN A 226 2.42 -1.20 29.81
CA ASN A 226 1.39 -0.73 30.72
C ASN A 226 1.94 0.15 31.87
N SER A 227 3.23 0.52 31.84
CA SER A 227 3.85 1.34 32.89
C SER A 227 3.57 2.84 32.76
N LYS A 228 3.11 3.30 31.57
CA LYS A 228 2.93 4.70 31.24
C LYS A 228 1.46 5.13 31.27
N THR A 229 1.26 6.40 31.61
CA THR A 229 -0.07 7.05 31.57
C THR A 229 -0.44 7.48 30.16
N LEU A 230 -1.73 7.83 29.94
CA LEU A 230 -2.21 8.41 28.69
C LEU A 230 -1.41 9.67 28.30
N ASP A 231 -1.20 10.59 29.24
CA ASP A 231 -0.49 11.84 28.96
C ASP A 231 0.95 11.61 28.51
N GLN A 232 1.64 10.63 29.10
CA GLN A 232 2.99 10.25 28.68
C GLN A 232 2.98 9.68 27.25
N TRP A 233 1.98 8.86 26.89
CA TRP A 233 1.84 8.38 25.52
C TRP A 233 1.51 9.50 24.53
N VAL A 234 0.66 10.45 24.92
CA VAL A 234 0.34 11.63 24.11
C VAL A 234 1.59 12.44 23.80
N ASP A 235 2.46 12.67 24.80
CA ASP A 235 3.73 13.38 24.62
C ASP A 235 4.70 12.61 23.71
N GLU A 236 4.81 11.28 23.86
CA GLU A 236 5.67 10.46 23.00
C GLU A 236 5.16 10.39 21.55
N ILE A 237 3.84 10.29 21.35
CA ILE A 237 3.24 10.33 20.01
C ILE A 237 3.55 11.66 19.33
N ASP A 238 3.33 12.76 20.05
CA ASP A 238 3.56 14.09 19.49
C ASP A 238 5.03 14.30 19.12
N ALA A 239 5.94 13.97 20.04
CA ALA A 239 7.37 14.07 19.78
C ALA A 239 7.83 13.24 18.56
N ALA A 240 7.35 11.99 18.46
CA ALA A 240 7.69 11.12 17.33
C ALA A 240 7.09 11.61 16.01
N MET A 241 5.86 12.14 16.02
CA MET A 241 5.23 12.67 14.83
C MET A 241 5.89 13.96 14.34
N GLN A 242 6.24 14.88 15.25
CA GLN A 242 6.96 16.12 14.87
C GLN A 242 8.33 15.80 14.29
N ASP A 243 9.08 14.88 14.91
CA ASP A 243 10.38 14.42 14.39
C ASP A 243 10.21 13.73 13.01
N SER A 244 9.21 12.90 12.86
CA SER A 244 8.93 12.24 11.58
C SER A 244 8.52 13.23 10.49
N ILE A 245 7.61 14.15 10.77
CA ILE A 245 7.17 15.16 9.79
C ILE A 245 8.37 16.00 9.35
N ALA A 246 9.19 16.49 10.29
CA ALA A 246 10.39 17.25 9.99
C ALA A 246 11.40 16.46 9.13
N ALA A 247 11.53 15.14 9.36
CA ALA A 247 12.38 14.29 8.54
C ALA A 247 11.81 14.13 7.10
N HIS A 248 10.49 14.00 6.96
CA HIS A 248 9.82 13.83 5.68
C HIS A 248 9.68 15.15 4.87
N GLU A 249 9.89 16.30 5.49
CA GLU A 249 9.92 17.62 4.82
C GLU A 249 11.24 17.91 4.10
N LYS A 250 12.33 17.23 4.47
CA LYS A 250 13.64 17.47 3.87
C LYS A 250 13.60 17.18 2.37
N ALA A 251 13.63 18.22 1.55
CA ALA A 251 13.67 18.18 0.09
C ALA A 251 14.20 19.52 -0.45
N GLU A 252 14.81 19.51 -1.65
CA GLU A 252 15.21 20.74 -2.36
C GLU A 252 14.05 21.34 -3.17
N VAL A 253 12.88 20.68 -3.15
CA VAL A 253 11.67 21.13 -3.82
C VAL A 253 10.56 21.35 -2.80
N GLU A 254 9.57 22.12 -3.19
CA GLU A 254 8.40 22.39 -2.34
C GLU A 254 7.61 21.11 -2.05
N VAL A 255 7.27 20.93 -0.77
CA VAL A 255 6.49 19.79 -0.25
C VAL A 255 5.06 20.25 0.06
N GLY A 256 4.07 19.52 -0.40
CA GLY A 256 2.69 19.74 -0.03
C GLY A 256 2.15 18.65 0.91
N SER A 257 0.86 18.69 1.21
CA SER A 257 0.19 17.65 2.00
C SER A 257 -1.20 17.35 1.45
N PHE A 258 -1.57 16.07 1.39
CA PHE A 258 -2.96 15.71 1.17
C PHE A 258 -3.78 16.08 2.39
N LEU A 259 -4.94 16.64 2.17
CA LEU A 259 -5.87 17.05 3.22
C LEU A 259 -7.25 16.48 2.95
N SER A 260 -7.73 15.66 3.86
CA SER A 260 -9.11 15.17 3.89
C SER A 260 -9.84 15.73 5.12
N SER A 261 -11.04 15.28 5.35
CA SER A 261 -11.75 15.57 6.59
C SER A 261 -11.30 14.71 7.79
N GLY A 262 -10.34 13.78 7.58
CA GLY A 262 -9.86 12.84 8.59
C GLY A 262 -8.76 13.43 9.47
N VAL A 263 -8.70 13.00 10.74
CA VAL A 263 -7.71 13.46 11.71
C VAL A 263 -6.26 13.21 11.26
N ASP A 264 -6.00 12.13 10.53
CA ASP A 264 -4.65 11.70 10.13
C ASP A 264 -3.98 12.72 9.19
N SER A 265 -4.61 12.97 8.05
CA SER A 265 -4.13 13.96 7.08
C SER A 265 -4.16 15.37 7.66
N SER A 266 -5.13 15.67 8.52
CA SER A 266 -5.24 16.96 9.18
C SER A 266 -4.09 17.20 10.17
N TYR A 267 -3.68 16.15 10.93
CA TYR A 267 -2.55 16.25 11.85
C TYR A 267 -1.24 16.52 11.09
N VAL A 268 -1.00 15.78 10.00
CA VAL A 268 0.16 16.02 9.13
C VAL A 268 0.12 17.44 8.55
N ALA A 269 -1.02 17.86 7.98
CA ALA A 269 -1.17 19.17 7.36
C ALA A 269 -1.08 20.35 8.33
N ALA A 270 -1.44 20.15 9.60
CA ALA A 270 -1.30 21.19 10.63
C ALA A 270 0.09 21.27 11.27
N SER A 271 0.93 20.26 11.04
CA SER A 271 2.26 20.16 11.65
C SER A 271 3.41 20.38 10.67
N PHE A 272 3.17 20.33 9.35
CA PHE A 272 4.22 20.55 8.37
C PHE A 272 4.46 22.06 8.12
N SER A 273 5.67 22.41 7.67
CA SER A 273 6.07 23.80 7.48
C SER A 273 5.63 24.40 6.13
N GLY A 274 5.16 23.57 5.19
CA GLY A 274 4.68 24.04 3.89
C GLY A 274 3.28 24.64 3.95
N ASP A 275 2.85 25.26 2.86
CA ASP A 275 1.59 26.00 2.80
C ASP A 275 0.56 25.46 1.79
N LYS A 276 0.86 24.34 1.10
CA LYS A 276 -0.03 23.77 0.06
C LYS A 276 -0.65 22.46 0.48
N THR A 277 -1.96 22.42 0.43
CA THR A 277 -2.74 21.20 0.67
C THR A 277 -3.64 20.86 -0.50
N PHE A 278 -3.95 19.57 -0.65
CA PHE A 278 -4.69 19.04 -1.80
C PHE A 278 -5.85 18.17 -1.35
N THR A 279 -7.02 18.40 -1.95
CA THR A 279 -8.26 17.71 -1.60
C THR A 279 -9.05 17.34 -2.84
N VAL A 280 -9.76 16.22 -2.80
CA VAL A 280 -10.77 15.88 -3.81
C VAL A 280 -12.09 15.52 -3.15
N GLY A 281 -13.17 15.68 -3.88
CA GLY A 281 -14.51 15.27 -3.48
C GLY A 281 -15.32 14.84 -4.70
N PHE A 282 -16.50 14.26 -4.47
CA PHE A 282 -17.41 13.87 -5.54
C PHE A 282 -18.56 14.89 -5.67
N ALA A 283 -19.05 15.05 -6.90
CA ALA A 283 -20.24 15.87 -7.19
C ALA A 283 -21.54 15.19 -6.71
N HIS A 284 -21.54 14.73 -5.45
CA HIS A 284 -22.68 14.07 -4.82
C HIS A 284 -22.76 14.50 -3.36
N GLU A 285 -23.94 14.99 -2.89
CA GLU A 285 -24.13 15.68 -1.61
C GLU A 285 -23.53 14.98 -0.39
N ASN A 286 -23.58 13.63 -0.33
CA ASN A 286 -23.09 12.87 0.81
C ASN A 286 -21.62 12.41 0.68
N TYR A 287 -20.93 12.84 -0.38
CA TYR A 287 -19.59 12.35 -0.74
C TYR A 287 -18.61 13.50 -1.03
N ASN A 288 -18.95 14.73 -0.61
CA ASN A 288 -18.10 15.91 -0.79
C ASN A 288 -17.49 16.34 0.54
N GLU A 289 -16.16 16.27 0.64
CA GLU A 289 -15.40 16.70 1.81
C GLU A 289 -14.65 18.03 1.57
N ILE A 290 -14.78 18.63 0.40
CA ILE A 290 -14.00 19.82 -0.01
C ILE A 290 -14.27 21.01 0.91
N ASP A 291 -15.53 21.31 1.22
CA ASP A 291 -15.89 22.47 2.05
C ASP A 291 -15.32 22.34 3.47
N TYR A 292 -15.29 21.11 3.99
CA TYR A 292 -14.70 20.84 5.29
C TYR A 292 -13.17 21.02 5.27
N ALA A 293 -12.50 20.50 4.25
CA ALA A 293 -11.06 20.64 4.10
C ALA A 293 -10.65 22.11 3.90
N LYS A 294 -11.42 22.89 3.13
CA LYS A 294 -11.20 24.34 2.97
C LYS A 294 -11.35 25.09 4.30
N ALA A 295 -12.43 24.82 5.05
CA ALA A 295 -12.64 25.45 6.35
C ALA A 295 -11.53 25.10 7.36
N LEU A 296 -10.96 23.90 7.29
CA LEU A 296 -9.81 23.52 8.09
C LEU A 296 -8.55 24.25 7.61
N ALA A 297 -8.30 24.27 6.30
CA ALA A 297 -7.12 24.93 5.72
C ALA A 297 -7.05 26.42 6.11
N GLU A 298 -8.19 27.11 6.12
CA GLU A 298 -8.29 28.50 6.61
C GLU A 298 -7.88 28.62 8.09
N LYS A 299 -8.29 27.64 8.93
CA LYS A 299 -7.98 27.67 10.38
C LYS A 299 -6.53 27.37 10.70
N ILE A 300 -5.87 26.55 9.90
CA ILE A 300 -4.43 26.20 10.06
C ILE A 300 -3.53 27.05 9.14
N GLU A 301 -4.11 28.07 8.50
CA GLU A 301 -3.40 29.08 7.69
C GLU A 301 -2.61 28.50 6.50
N VAL A 302 -3.18 27.48 5.81
CA VAL A 302 -2.60 26.89 4.60
C VAL A 302 -3.51 27.07 3.39
N ASN A 303 -2.93 27.04 2.19
CA ASN A 303 -3.69 27.07 0.94
C ASN A 303 -4.27 25.68 0.63
N ASN A 304 -5.52 25.62 0.15
CA ASN A 304 -6.13 24.37 -0.28
C ASN A 304 -6.51 24.39 -1.75
N TYR A 305 -5.93 23.46 -2.51
CA TYR A 305 -6.25 23.21 -3.91
C TYR A 305 -7.16 22.00 -3.99
N SER A 306 -8.33 22.16 -4.57
CA SER A 306 -9.34 21.10 -4.58
C SER A 306 -9.86 20.79 -5.98
N HIS A 307 -10.24 19.53 -6.20
CA HIS A 307 -10.89 19.07 -7.44
C HIS A 307 -12.18 18.31 -7.11
N LEU A 308 -13.26 18.69 -7.78
CA LEU A 308 -14.56 18.01 -7.70
C LEU A 308 -14.65 16.99 -8.83
N ILE A 309 -14.56 15.70 -8.48
CA ILE A 309 -14.58 14.60 -9.44
C ILE A 309 -16.01 14.40 -9.94
N SER A 310 -16.23 14.55 -11.25
CA SER A 310 -17.48 14.18 -11.89
C SER A 310 -17.60 12.66 -12.07
N GLU A 311 -18.83 12.16 -12.18
CA GLU A 311 -19.10 10.75 -12.47
C GLU A 311 -18.38 10.30 -13.74
N GLN A 312 -18.42 11.13 -14.79
CA GLN A 312 -17.81 10.81 -16.08
C GLN A 312 -16.29 10.67 -15.94
N GLU A 313 -15.59 11.63 -15.27
CA GLU A 313 -14.15 11.55 -15.02
C GLU A 313 -13.78 10.27 -14.24
N TYR A 314 -14.58 9.93 -13.22
CA TYR A 314 -14.36 8.73 -12.42
C TYR A 314 -14.38 7.47 -13.30
N TRP A 315 -15.46 7.27 -14.06
CA TRP A 315 -15.64 6.08 -14.89
C TRP A 315 -14.66 6.00 -16.05
N ASP A 316 -14.33 7.12 -16.67
CA ASP A 316 -13.35 7.19 -17.78
C ASP A 316 -11.92 6.86 -17.32
N SER A 317 -11.59 7.11 -16.05
CA SER A 317 -10.26 6.87 -15.51
C SER A 317 -10.01 5.42 -15.06
N ILE A 318 -11.05 4.59 -14.90
CA ILE A 318 -10.93 3.23 -14.33
C ILE A 318 -9.89 2.39 -15.06
N GLY A 319 -9.92 2.39 -16.40
CA GLY A 319 -8.97 1.62 -17.22
C GLY A 319 -7.52 2.04 -16.97
N ASN A 320 -7.28 3.35 -16.95
CA ASN A 320 -5.94 3.89 -16.70
C ASN A 320 -5.45 3.61 -15.28
N VAL A 321 -6.34 3.71 -14.29
CA VAL A 321 -6.04 3.35 -12.90
C VAL A 321 -5.63 1.87 -12.80
N GLN A 322 -6.40 0.95 -13.39
CA GLN A 322 -6.07 -0.47 -13.36
C GLN A 322 -4.77 -0.79 -14.12
N TYR A 323 -4.45 -0.06 -15.20
CA TYR A 323 -3.17 -0.18 -15.88
C TYR A 323 -1.99 0.20 -14.98
N HIS A 324 -2.10 1.33 -14.26
CA HIS A 324 -1.02 1.76 -13.36
C HIS A 324 -0.89 0.89 -12.12
N MET A 325 -1.96 0.23 -11.68
CA MET A 325 -1.92 -0.69 -10.54
C MET A 325 -1.07 -1.94 -10.77
N ASP A 326 -0.84 -2.36 -11.99
CA ASP A 326 -0.22 -3.63 -12.40
C ASP A 326 -1.04 -4.88 -12.03
N GLU A 327 -1.61 -4.94 -10.85
CA GLU A 327 -2.50 -5.99 -10.36
C GLU A 327 -3.92 -5.42 -10.13
N PRO A 328 -5.00 -6.21 -10.25
CA PRO A 328 -6.32 -5.68 -10.02
C PRO A 328 -6.50 -5.24 -8.56
N LEU A 329 -7.05 -4.06 -8.37
CA LEU A 329 -7.42 -3.52 -7.07
C LEU A 329 -8.88 -3.06 -7.11
N ALA A 330 -9.70 -3.59 -6.20
CA ALA A 330 -11.12 -3.26 -6.14
C ALA A 330 -11.48 -2.25 -5.03
N ASP A 331 -10.52 -1.54 -4.47
CA ASP A 331 -10.82 -0.41 -3.60
C ASP A 331 -11.23 0.80 -4.44
N PRO A 332 -12.51 1.25 -4.34
CA PRO A 332 -12.97 2.40 -5.10
C PRO A 332 -12.23 3.70 -4.81
N SER A 333 -11.62 3.81 -3.61
CA SER A 333 -10.86 5.00 -3.20
C SER A 333 -9.56 5.19 -3.98
N ALA A 334 -9.06 4.15 -4.67
CA ALA A 334 -7.88 4.26 -5.52
C ALA A 334 -8.04 5.31 -6.62
N ILE A 335 -9.23 5.41 -7.21
CA ILE A 335 -9.53 6.40 -8.25
C ILE A 335 -9.54 7.81 -7.67
N ALA A 336 -10.08 8.00 -6.46
CA ALA A 336 -10.03 9.28 -5.78
C ALA A 336 -8.59 9.71 -5.47
N LEU A 337 -7.75 8.75 -5.04
CA LEU A 337 -6.33 9.00 -4.80
C LEU A 337 -5.58 9.37 -6.09
N TYR A 338 -5.94 8.74 -7.22
CA TYR A 338 -5.43 9.13 -8.54
C TYR A 338 -5.73 10.61 -8.86
N PHE A 339 -6.94 11.10 -8.55
CA PHE A 339 -7.32 12.49 -8.80
C PHE A 339 -6.65 13.48 -7.83
N VAL A 340 -6.51 13.15 -6.54
CA VAL A 340 -5.80 14.05 -5.61
C VAL A 340 -4.33 14.13 -5.97
N ALA A 341 -3.71 13.03 -6.38
CA ALA A 341 -2.33 13.03 -6.86
C ALA A 341 -2.17 13.86 -8.15
N ARG A 342 -3.12 13.75 -9.10
CA ARG A 342 -3.17 14.60 -10.30
C ARG A 342 -3.25 16.08 -9.95
N THR A 343 -4.08 16.43 -8.98
CA THR A 343 -4.24 17.83 -8.53
C THR A 343 -2.95 18.32 -7.89
N ALA A 344 -2.34 17.54 -6.99
CA ALA A 344 -1.09 17.91 -6.33
C ALA A 344 0.08 18.05 -7.30
N ALA A 345 0.20 17.16 -8.28
CA ALA A 345 1.28 17.17 -9.27
C ALA A 345 1.32 18.43 -10.15
N GLN A 346 0.24 19.21 -10.20
CA GLN A 346 0.22 20.52 -10.88
C GLN A 346 0.94 21.61 -10.08
N HIS A 347 1.20 21.39 -8.80
CA HIS A 347 1.73 22.40 -7.88
C HIS A 347 3.04 21.99 -7.23
N VAL A 348 3.22 20.71 -6.93
CA VAL A 348 4.38 20.18 -6.20
C VAL A 348 4.87 18.86 -6.80
N LYS A 349 6.12 18.49 -6.54
CA LYS A 349 6.67 17.17 -6.89
C LYS A 349 6.57 16.15 -5.75
N THR A 350 6.34 16.63 -4.53
CA THR A 350 6.29 15.80 -3.32
C THR A 350 5.12 16.23 -2.45
N SER A 351 4.39 15.27 -1.90
CA SER A 351 3.27 15.53 -0.98
C SER A 351 3.27 14.54 0.17
N MET A 352 2.96 15.00 1.37
CA MET A 352 2.76 14.12 2.53
C MET A 352 1.33 13.59 2.57
N SER A 353 1.16 12.45 3.25
CA SER A 353 -0.11 11.74 3.40
C SER A 353 -0.24 11.18 4.82
N GLY A 354 -1.49 10.96 5.25
CA GLY A 354 -1.83 10.37 6.55
C GLY A 354 -1.88 8.83 6.60
N GLU A 355 -1.37 8.14 5.56
CA GLU A 355 -1.41 6.68 5.48
C GLU A 355 -0.61 6.01 6.61
N GLY A 356 -1.11 4.87 7.11
CA GLY A 356 -0.49 4.10 8.21
C GLY A 356 -1.00 4.46 9.61
N ALA A 357 -1.65 5.60 9.78
CA ALA A 357 -2.18 6.02 11.08
C ALA A 357 -3.23 5.05 11.64
N ASP A 358 -4.09 4.51 10.79
CA ASP A 358 -5.13 3.57 11.20
C ASP A 358 -4.55 2.25 11.69
N GLU A 359 -3.54 1.72 11.00
CA GLU A 359 -2.88 0.47 11.35
C GLU A 359 -2.07 0.59 12.63
N PHE A 360 -1.35 1.70 12.82
CA PHE A 360 -0.46 1.87 13.96
C PHE A 360 -1.20 2.27 15.25
N PHE A 361 -2.21 3.12 15.13
CA PHE A 361 -2.91 3.68 16.28
C PHE A 361 -4.34 3.13 16.48
N GLY A 362 -4.72 2.10 15.72
CA GLY A 362 -6.01 1.44 15.88
C GLY A 362 -7.20 2.26 15.38
N GLY A 363 -7.14 2.74 14.11
CA GLY A 363 -8.09 3.71 13.60
C GLY A 363 -9.36 3.16 12.94
N TYR A 364 -9.34 1.92 12.48
CA TYR A 364 -10.49 1.34 11.79
C TYR A 364 -11.65 1.01 12.73
N ASN A 365 -12.87 1.33 12.31
CA ASN A 365 -14.06 1.07 13.12
C ASN A 365 -14.21 -0.42 13.49
N ILE A 366 -13.73 -1.34 12.65
CA ILE A 366 -13.76 -2.77 12.91
C ILE A 366 -12.95 -3.17 14.15
N TYR A 367 -11.95 -2.39 14.54
CA TYR A 367 -11.14 -2.64 15.74
C TYR A 367 -11.92 -2.47 17.05
N ARG A 368 -13.11 -1.87 17.01
CA ARG A 368 -14.03 -1.81 18.15
C ARG A 368 -14.81 -3.11 18.35
N GLU A 369 -14.87 -3.95 17.31
CA GLU A 369 -15.66 -5.18 17.36
C GLU A 369 -15.32 -6.12 18.54
N PRO A 370 -14.05 -6.31 18.94
CA PRO A 370 -13.74 -7.10 20.15
C PRO A 370 -14.43 -6.61 21.40
N HIS A 371 -14.56 -5.30 21.58
CA HIS A 371 -15.30 -4.71 22.71
C HIS A 371 -16.81 -4.96 22.59
N ASP A 372 -17.38 -4.75 21.39
CA ASP A 372 -18.80 -4.93 21.16
C ASP A 372 -19.23 -6.40 21.33
N LEU A 373 -18.39 -7.34 20.90
CA LEU A 373 -18.65 -8.78 20.98
C LEU A 373 -18.31 -9.41 22.34
N LEU A 374 -17.72 -8.66 23.27
CA LEU A 374 -17.28 -9.18 24.57
C LEU A 374 -18.34 -9.98 25.34
N PRO A 375 -19.64 -9.58 25.37
CA PRO A 375 -20.67 -10.35 26.04
C PRO A 375 -20.86 -11.78 25.47
N LEU A 376 -20.64 -11.95 24.15
CA LEU A 376 -20.71 -13.26 23.51
C LEU A 376 -19.40 -14.04 23.60
N THR A 377 -18.27 -13.36 23.40
CA THR A 377 -16.96 -14.03 23.35
C THR A 377 -16.52 -14.59 24.72
N ARG A 378 -17.10 -14.10 25.83
CA ARG A 378 -16.93 -14.66 27.16
C ARG A 378 -17.68 -15.98 27.39
N LEU A 379 -18.67 -16.30 26.54
CA LEU A 379 -19.37 -17.57 26.64
C LEU A 379 -18.50 -18.74 26.14
N PRO A 380 -18.67 -19.96 26.69
CA PRO A 380 -17.99 -21.14 26.17
C PRO A 380 -18.24 -21.36 24.67
N ARG A 381 -17.19 -21.78 23.95
CA ARG A 381 -17.22 -21.95 22.50
C ARG A 381 -18.41 -22.78 21.97
N PRO A 382 -18.83 -23.91 22.58
CA PRO A 382 -19.99 -24.65 22.12
C PRO A 382 -21.28 -23.84 22.15
N ILE A 383 -21.49 -23.04 23.21
CA ILE A 383 -22.69 -22.20 23.37
C ILE A 383 -22.68 -21.11 22.28
N ARG A 384 -21.55 -20.43 22.08
CA ARG A 384 -21.42 -19.41 21.01
C ARG A 384 -21.74 -19.99 19.64
N LYS A 385 -21.16 -21.15 19.31
CA LYS A 385 -21.37 -21.83 18.02
C LYS A 385 -22.84 -22.21 17.83
N GLY A 386 -23.52 -22.68 18.87
CA GLY A 386 -24.96 -22.97 18.85
C GLY A 386 -25.81 -21.73 18.57
N LEU A 387 -25.51 -20.61 19.25
CA LEU A 387 -26.20 -19.32 19.01
C LEU A 387 -25.97 -18.82 17.58
N GLY A 388 -24.76 -18.95 17.07
CA GLY A 388 -24.43 -18.58 15.69
C GLY A 388 -25.18 -19.41 14.65
N ALA A 389 -25.25 -20.74 14.85
CA ALA A 389 -25.99 -21.64 13.98
C ALA A 389 -27.50 -21.33 13.97
N MET A 390 -28.08 -21.02 15.12
CA MET A 390 -29.47 -20.55 15.19
C MET A 390 -29.64 -19.21 14.46
N ALA A 391 -28.75 -18.26 14.69
CA ALA A 391 -28.83 -16.93 14.07
C ALA A 391 -28.76 -17.00 12.52
N GLN A 392 -28.00 -17.92 11.97
CA GLN A 392 -27.91 -18.11 10.51
C GLN A 392 -29.28 -18.43 9.88
N LYS A 393 -30.15 -19.18 10.58
CA LYS A 393 -31.47 -19.55 10.12
C LYS A 393 -32.52 -18.44 10.26
N LEU A 394 -32.22 -17.39 11.03
CA LEU A 394 -33.17 -16.28 11.21
C LEU A 394 -33.24 -15.42 9.95
N PRO A 395 -34.37 -14.74 9.69
CA PRO A 395 -34.49 -13.72 8.66
C PRO A 395 -33.55 -12.55 8.95
N LYS A 396 -33.37 -11.66 7.97
CA LYS A 396 -32.56 -10.44 8.15
C LYS A 396 -33.22 -9.54 9.21
N MET A 397 -32.55 -9.43 10.36
CA MET A 397 -33.03 -8.66 11.51
C MET A 397 -31.86 -8.04 12.28
N LYS A 398 -32.17 -7.02 13.09
CA LYS A 398 -31.17 -6.36 13.96
C LYS A 398 -30.59 -7.39 14.96
N GLY A 399 -29.27 -7.39 15.14
CA GLY A 399 -28.59 -8.31 16.06
C GLY A 399 -28.17 -9.67 15.44
N LYS A 400 -28.71 -10.06 14.27
CA LYS A 400 -28.32 -11.32 13.60
C LYS A 400 -26.81 -11.39 13.35
N ASN A 401 -26.24 -10.34 12.75
CA ASN A 401 -24.80 -10.29 12.48
C ASN A 401 -23.95 -10.29 13.74
N PHE A 402 -24.41 -9.66 14.82
CA PHE A 402 -23.74 -9.69 16.13
C PHE A 402 -23.61 -11.13 16.65
N LEU A 403 -24.69 -11.91 16.61
CA LEU A 403 -24.66 -13.31 17.02
C LEU A 403 -23.77 -14.16 16.11
N ILE A 404 -23.85 -14.00 14.81
CA ILE A 404 -23.04 -14.75 13.83
C ILE A 404 -21.56 -14.43 14.02
N ARG A 405 -21.17 -13.15 14.13
CA ARG A 405 -19.78 -12.75 14.30
C ARG A 405 -19.24 -13.13 15.67
N GLY A 406 -20.01 -12.93 16.75
CA GLY A 406 -19.64 -13.32 18.11
C GLY A 406 -19.53 -14.84 18.33
N SER A 407 -20.15 -15.66 17.47
CA SER A 407 -20.00 -17.12 17.51
C SER A 407 -18.66 -17.59 16.94
N LYS A 408 -17.98 -16.77 16.17
CA LYS A 408 -16.71 -17.08 15.52
C LYS A 408 -15.51 -16.63 16.36
N ASP A 409 -14.41 -17.38 16.27
CA ASP A 409 -13.13 -16.93 16.80
C ASP A 409 -12.57 -15.80 15.91
N LEU A 410 -11.62 -15.00 16.42
CA LEU A 410 -11.09 -13.86 15.69
C LEU A 410 -10.59 -14.24 14.29
N GLN A 411 -9.84 -15.33 14.18
CA GLN A 411 -9.28 -15.82 12.91
C GLN A 411 -10.37 -16.19 11.86
N GLU A 412 -11.58 -16.55 12.33
CA GLU A 412 -12.70 -16.92 11.45
C GLU A 412 -13.50 -15.67 10.97
N ARG A 413 -13.46 -14.57 11.73
CA ARG A 413 -14.27 -13.38 11.45
C ARG A 413 -13.47 -12.18 10.93
N PHE A 414 -12.14 -12.18 11.09
CA PHE A 414 -11.27 -11.10 10.66
C PHE A 414 -10.06 -11.63 9.89
N ILE A 415 -9.90 -11.18 8.67
CA ILE A 415 -8.77 -11.50 7.78
C ILE A 415 -8.07 -10.25 7.27
N GLY A 416 -8.49 -9.08 7.73
CA GLY A 416 -8.12 -7.75 7.29
C GLY A 416 -9.36 -6.87 7.11
N ASN A 417 -9.17 -5.63 6.72
CA ASN A 417 -10.25 -4.65 6.55
C ASN A 417 -11.21 -4.94 5.39
N ALA A 418 -10.87 -5.85 4.49
CA ALA A 418 -11.72 -6.26 3.39
C ALA A 418 -12.00 -7.76 3.45
N PHE A 419 -13.28 -8.13 3.32
CA PHE A 419 -13.74 -9.50 3.17
C PHE A 419 -14.95 -9.50 2.23
N MET A 420 -14.70 -9.71 0.92
CA MET A 420 -15.69 -9.55 -0.13
C MET A 420 -16.54 -10.81 -0.31
N LEU A 421 -15.91 -11.91 -0.72
CA LEU A 421 -16.56 -13.18 -0.99
C LEU A 421 -16.00 -14.27 -0.07
N ASN A 422 -16.88 -15.01 0.59
CA ASN A 422 -16.48 -16.23 1.29
C ASN A 422 -16.22 -17.38 0.28
N GLU A 423 -15.75 -18.51 0.78
CA GLU A 423 -15.37 -19.65 -0.03
C GLU A 423 -16.51 -20.16 -0.91
N GLN A 424 -17.71 -20.34 -0.34
CA GLN A 424 -18.89 -20.82 -1.07
C GLN A 424 -19.34 -19.85 -2.17
N GLU A 425 -19.29 -18.55 -1.89
CA GLU A 425 -19.62 -17.52 -2.88
C GLU A 425 -18.60 -17.49 -4.02
N ARG A 426 -17.31 -17.64 -3.71
CA ARG A 426 -16.23 -17.72 -4.70
C ARG A 426 -16.38 -18.92 -5.63
N GLU A 427 -16.55 -20.12 -5.06
CA GLU A 427 -16.75 -21.36 -5.84
C GLU A 427 -18.00 -21.30 -6.72
N ARG A 428 -19.05 -20.62 -6.24
CA ARG A 428 -20.27 -20.45 -7.02
C ARG A 428 -20.04 -19.62 -8.27
N ILE A 429 -19.26 -18.54 -8.20
CA ILE A 429 -19.06 -17.62 -9.35
C ILE A 429 -17.90 -18.04 -10.25
N LEU A 430 -16.87 -18.71 -9.73
CA LEU A 430 -15.72 -19.14 -10.53
C LEU A 430 -16.07 -20.32 -11.44
N LYS A 431 -15.58 -20.28 -12.68
CA LYS A 431 -15.73 -21.37 -13.64
C LYS A 431 -14.80 -22.54 -13.32
N HIS A 432 -13.58 -22.23 -12.90
CA HIS A 432 -12.52 -23.19 -12.60
C HIS A 432 -11.86 -22.87 -11.25
N PRO A 433 -12.55 -23.11 -10.11
CA PRO A 433 -11.94 -22.91 -8.80
C PRO A 433 -10.79 -23.91 -8.61
N THR A 434 -9.68 -23.47 -8.01
CA THR A 434 -8.51 -24.33 -7.79
C THR A 434 -8.76 -25.35 -6.66
N GLY A 435 -9.68 -25.04 -5.73
CA GLY A 435 -9.93 -25.83 -4.53
C GLY A 435 -8.76 -25.85 -3.54
N LYS A 436 -7.74 -25.03 -3.77
CA LYS A 436 -6.49 -24.99 -2.98
C LYS A 436 -6.44 -23.83 -1.99
N PHE A 437 -7.38 -22.89 -2.10
CA PHE A 437 -7.35 -21.68 -1.32
C PHE A 437 -8.41 -21.66 -0.21
N HIS A 438 -7.92 -21.45 1.01
CA HIS A 438 -8.76 -21.07 2.14
C HIS A 438 -8.09 -19.87 2.85
N HIS A 439 -8.81 -18.77 3.01
CA HIS A 439 -8.27 -17.52 3.55
C HIS A 439 -7.59 -17.66 4.92
N THR A 440 -8.08 -18.55 5.77
CA THR A 440 -7.48 -18.82 7.08
C THR A 440 -6.08 -19.43 6.99
N GLN A 441 -5.74 -20.11 5.90
CA GLN A 441 -4.40 -20.67 5.71
C GLN A 441 -3.35 -19.55 5.56
N LEU A 442 -3.72 -18.45 4.91
CA LEU A 442 -2.85 -17.28 4.77
C LEU A 442 -2.65 -16.53 6.08
N THR A 443 -3.72 -16.32 6.82
CA THR A 443 -3.67 -15.50 8.05
C THR A 443 -3.20 -16.28 9.28
N LYS A 444 -3.29 -17.61 9.27
CA LYS A 444 -2.93 -18.46 10.41
C LYS A 444 -1.49 -18.28 10.90
N PRO A 445 -0.44 -18.30 10.04
CA PRO A 445 0.93 -18.12 10.52
C PRO A 445 1.14 -16.79 11.25
N PHE A 446 0.47 -15.74 10.82
CA PHE A 446 0.53 -14.41 11.45
C PHE A 446 -0.22 -14.40 12.78
N ASN A 447 -1.42 -14.97 12.83
CA ASN A 447 -2.20 -15.11 14.06
C ASN A 447 -1.45 -15.94 15.12
N ASP A 448 -0.78 -17.02 14.71
CA ASP A 448 -0.02 -17.89 15.63
C ASP A 448 1.15 -17.14 16.29
N LYS A 449 1.82 -16.24 15.57
CA LYS A 449 2.90 -15.40 16.11
C LYS A 449 2.43 -14.46 17.22
N VAL A 450 1.25 -13.90 17.09
CA VAL A 450 0.70 -12.89 18.03
C VAL A 450 -0.41 -13.43 18.93
N LYS A 451 -0.53 -14.75 19.06
CA LYS A 451 -1.59 -15.40 19.86
C LYS A 451 -1.66 -14.93 21.33
N HIS A 452 -0.54 -14.44 21.87
CA HIS A 452 -0.41 -13.95 23.25
C HIS A 452 -0.92 -12.51 23.43
N LEU A 453 -1.18 -11.78 22.35
CA LEU A 453 -1.66 -10.40 22.40
C LEU A 453 -3.20 -10.35 22.46
N ASP A 454 -3.74 -9.19 22.75
CA ASP A 454 -5.18 -8.93 22.71
C ASP A 454 -5.72 -8.91 21.27
N ASP A 455 -7.03 -9.00 21.10
CA ASP A 455 -7.66 -9.16 19.79
C ASP A 455 -7.48 -7.92 18.90
N VAL A 456 -7.46 -6.71 19.46
CA VAL A 456 -7.24 -5.48 18.67
C VAL A 456 -5.83 -5.45 18.11
N THR A 457 -4.83 -5.74 18.94
CA THR A 457 -3.42 -5.80 18.51
C THR A 457 -3.19 -6.89 17.45
N LYS A 458 -3.87 -8.06 17.59
CA LYS A 458 -3.87 -9.09 16.53
C LYS A 458 -4.44 -8.58 15.22
N MET A 459 -5.53 -7.82 15.26
CA MET A 459 -6.13 -7.23 14.07
C MET A 459 -5.20 -6.21 13.40
N GLN A 460 -4.55 -5.35 14.18
CA GLN A 460 -3.53 -4.41 13.68
C GLN A 460 -2.36 -5.17 13.00
N TYR A 461 -1.88 -6.24 13.64
CA TYR A 461 -0.78 -7.05 13.09
C TYR A 461 -1.16 -7.69 11.74
N ILE A 462 -2.38 -8.20 11.60
CA ILE A 462 -2.91 -8.73 10.34
C ILE A 462 -2.99 -7.62 9.28
N ASP A 463 -3.54 -6.46 9.61
CA ASP A 463 -3.67 -5.36 8.66
C ASP A 463 -2.32 -4.80 8.20
N ILE A 464 -1.31 -4.74 9.06
CA ILE A 464 0.05 -4.34 8.66
C ILE A 464 0.64 -5.30 7.63
N HIS A 465 0.34 -6.60 7.71
CA HIS A 465 0.90 -7.60 6.80
C HIS A 465 0.08 -7.82 5.52
N PHE A 466 -1.19 -7.44 5.50
CA PHE A 466 -2.09 -7.68 4.37
C PHE A 466 -2.67 -6.38 3.80
N TRP A 467 -3.53 -5.72 4.55
CA TRP A 467 -4.26 -4.54 4.11
C TRP A 467 -3.35 -3.35 3.80
N LEU A 468 -2.42 -3.03 4.69
CA LEU A 468 -1.48 -1.93 4.51
C LEU A 468 -0.65 -2.10 3.24
N ILE A 469 -0.12 -3.31 3.00
CA ILE A 469 0.77 -3.59 1.87
C ILE A 469 -0.01 -3.73 0.56
N GLY A 470 -1.09 -4.53 0.59
CA GLY A 470 -1.80 -4.96 -0.63
C GLY A 470 -2.82 -3.95 -1.14
N ASP A 471 -3.30 -3.04 -0.28
CA ASP A 471 -4.27 -2.02 -0.64
C ASP A 471 -3.70 -0.60 -0.42
N ILE A 472 -3.44 -0.22 0.83
CA ILE A 472 -3.13 1.17 1.19
C ILE A 472 -1.85 1.68 0.51
N LEU A 473 -0.71 1.01 0.71
CA LEU A 473 0.57 1.45 0.15
C LEU A 473 0.67 1.20 -1.35
N LEU A 474 0.05 0.11 -1.84
CA LEU A 474 0.02 -0.17 -3.26
C LEU A 474 -0.64 0.97 -4.02
N LYS A 475 -1.86 1.37 -3.63
CA LYS A 475 -2.56 2.48 -4.30
C LYS A 475 -1.88 3.83 -4.07
N ALA A 476 -1.31 4.07 -2.88
CA ALA A 476 -0.60 5.32 -2.58
C ALA A 476 0.58 5.54 -3.54
N ASP A 477 1.45 4.55 -3.71
CA ASP A 477 2.59 4.63 -4.64
C ASP A 477 2.13 4.66 -6.11
N LYS A 478 1.26 3.72 -6.52
CA LYS A 478 0.87 3.59 -7.93
C LYS A 478 0.08 4.78 -8.45
N MET A 479 -0.85 5.31 -7.66
CA MET A 479 -1.70 6.42 -8.08
C MET A 479 -0.95 7.76 -8.08
N SER A 480 -0.07 7.96 -7.13
CA SER A 480 0.77 9.15 -7.10
C SER A 480 1.81 9.12 -8.24
N MET A 481 2.46 7.98 -8.44
CA MET A 481 3.46 7.84 -9.50
C MET A 481 2.88 7.85 -10.91
N ALA A 482 1.60 7.53 -11.09
CA ALA A 482 0.89 7.74 -12.36
C ALA A 482 0.94 9.22 -12.82
N HIS A 483 1.17 10.14 -11.88
CA HIS A 483 1.29 11.58 -12.10
C HIS A 483 2.69 12.13 -11.78
N SER A 484 3.70 11.29 -11.63
CA SER A 484 5.06 11.70 -11.28
C SER A 484 5.10 12.52 -9.98
N LEU A 485 4.29 12.12 -8.99
CA LEU A 485 4.24 12.74 -7.66
C LEU A 485 4.81 11.77 -6.63
N GLU A 486 5.76 12.22 -5.83
CA GLU A 486 6.21 11.46 -4.66
C GLU A 486 5.23 11.65 -3.50
N VAL A 487 4.76 10.54 -2.93
CA VAL A 487 4.03 10.57 -1.65
C VAL A 487 4.91 10.05 -0.53
N ARG A 488 5.02 10.86 0.52
CA ARG A 488 5.71 10.57 1.79
C ARG A 488 4.67 10.30 2.88
N VAL A 489 4.98 9.36 3.77
CA VAL A 489 4.03 8.82 4.74
C VAL A 489 4.57 8.87 6.18
N PRO A 490 4.51 10.05 6.84
CA PRO A 490 5.17 10.25 8.13
C PRO A 490 4.74 9.28 9.23
N PHE A 491 3.49 8.78 9.21
CA PHE A 491 3.05 7.76 10.16
C PHE A 491 3.81 6.43 10.02
N LEU A 492 4.29 6.10 8.81
CA LEU A 492 5.01 4.86 8.55
C LEU A 492 6.53 4.98 8.74
N ASP A 493 6.95 5.87 9.61
CA ASP A 493 8.32 5.95 10.09
C ASP A 493 8.58 4.91 11.19
N ARG A 494 9.77 4.32 11.21
CA ARG A 494 10.19 3.40 12.29
C ARG A 494 10.11 4.05 13.67
N VAL A 495 10.44 5.35 13.78
CA VAL A 495 10.37 6.10 15.04
C VAL A 495 8.94 6.17 15.54
N VAL A 496 7.99 6.44 14.65
CA VAL A 496 6.56 6.46 14.99
C VAL A 496 6.05 5.07 15.36
N PHE A 497 6.46 4.04 14.59
CA PHE A 497 6.09 2.66 14.89
C PHE A 497 6.64 2.22 16.25
N ASP A 498 7.86 2.62 16.62
CA ASP A 498 8.45 2.26 17.90
C ASP A 498 7.66 2.81 19.11
N VAL A 499 7.02 3.95 18.95
CA VAL A 499 6.05 4.46 19.94
C VAL A 499 4.74 3.65 19.85
N ALA A 500 4.14 3.57 18.66
CA ALA A 500 2.82 2.98 18.46
C ALA A 500 2.73 1.50 18.89
N ARG A 501 3.78 0.70 18.65
CA ARG A 501 3.84 -0.73 19.01
C ARG A 501 3.81 -0.99 20.52
N ARG A 502 4.16 0.03 21.34
CA ARG A 502 4.20 -0.06 22.80
C ARG A 502 2.94 0.45 23.47
N ILE A 503 2.08 1.19 22.76
CA ILE A 503 0.85 1.74 23.34
C ILE A 503 -0.13 0.62 23.64
N PRO A 504 -0.65 0.49 24.89
CA PRO A 504 -1.70 -0.45 25.23
C PRO A 504 -3.00 -0.20 24.45
N THR A 505 -3.74 -1.26 24.18
CA THR A 505 -4.99 -1.19 23.39
C THR A 505 -6.02 -0.22 23.97
N GLU A 506 -6.11 -0.10 25.30
CA GLU A 506 -7.04 0.82 25.96
C GLU A 506 -6.80 2.29 25.63
N PHE A 507 -5.57 2.66 25.24
CA PHE A 507 -5.23 4.01 24.77
C PHE A 507 -5.30 4.16 23.24
N LYS A 508 -5.53 3.07 22.51
CA LYS A 508 -5.75 3.08 21.05
C LYS A 508 -7.24 3.04 20.72
N VAL A 509 -7.95 2.05 21.24
CA VAL A 509 -9.35 1.76 20.90
C VAL A 509 -10.18 1.69 22.17
N THR A 510 -11.11 2.63 22.31
CA THR A 510 -12.08 2.66 23.41
C THR A 510 -13.47 2.25 22.91
N LYS A 511 -14.43 2.20 23.80
CA LYS A 511 -15.82 1.93 23.43
C LYS A 511 -16.42 3.05 22.54
N GLU A 512 -15.97 4.28 22.73
CA GLU A 512 -16.47 5.45 22.00
C GLU A 512 -15.59 5.83 20.82
N ASN A 513 -14.25 5.69 20.94
CA ASN A 513 -13.27 6.24 20.02
C ASN A 513 -12.25 5.22 19.51
N THR A 514 -11.73 5.49 18.31
CA THR A 514 -10.53 4.88 17.73
C THR A 514 -9.40 5.89 17.70
N LYS A 515 -8.14 5.44 17.66
CA LYS A 515 -6.93 6.29 17.73
C LYS A 515 -6.91 7.22 18.94
N PHE A 516 -7.38 6.75 20.10
CA PHE A 516 -7.67 7.62 21.23
C PHE A 516 -6.46 8.50 21.63
N ALA A 517 -5.30 7.92 21.97
CA ALA A 517 -4.12 8.69 22.35
C ALA A 517 -3.60 9.60 21.21
N MET A 518 -3.63 9.13 19.95
CA MET A 518 -3.22 9.94 18.80
C MET A 518 -4.13 11.14 18.58
N ARG A 519 -5.45 10.98 18.79
CA ARG A 519 -6.40 12.10 18.76
C ARG A 519 -6.10 13.12 19.85
N GLN A 520 -5.77 12.67 21.08
CA GLN A 520 -5.36 13.56 22.16
C GLN A 520 -4.11 14.37 21.78
N ALA A 521 -3.12 13.75 21.15
CA ALA A 521 -1.94 14.45 20.65
C ALA A 521 -2.32 15.48 19.57
N SER A 522 -3.25 15.15 18.67
CA SER A 522 -3.67 16.04 17.58
C SER A 522 -4.41 17.30 18.06
N HIS A 523 -5.02 17.30 19.24
CA HIS A 523 -5.65 18.50 19.82
C HIS A 523 -4.69 19.67 20.03
N ARG A 524 -3.39 19.44 20.05
CA ARG A 524 -2.38 20.50 20.12
C ARG A 524 -2.33 21.39 18.88
N TYR A 525 -2.79 20.87 17.75
CA TYR A 525 -2.69 21.51 16.43
C TYR A 525 -4.05 21.67 15.74
N LEU A 526 -5.04 20.86 16.10
CA LEU A 526 -6.32 20.78 15.43
C LEU A 526 -7.48 21.25 16.33
N PRO A 527 -8.48 21.91 15.75
CA PRO A 527 -9.75 22.16 16.46
C PRO A 527 -10.43 20.85 16.87
N ASP A 528 -11.17 20.86 17.99
CA ASP A 528 -11.87 19.69 18.54
C ASP A 528 -12.76 19.00 17.50
N MET A 529 -13.49 19.77 16.68
CA MET A 529 -14.35 19.23 15.64
C MET A 529 -13.64 18.35 14.60
N VAL A 530 -12.32 18.52 14.45
CA VAL A 530 -11.46 17.72 13.55
C VAL A 530 -10.85 16.56 14.31
N ALA A 531 -10.22 16.84 15.45
CA ALA A 531 -9.57 15.85 16.30
C ALA A 531 -10.56 14.75 16.76
N GLU A 532 -11.80 15.11 17.05
CA GLU A 532 -12.88 14.23 17.51
C GLU A 532 -13.71 13.60 16.36
N LYS A 533 -13.47 14.01 15.09
CA LYS A 533 -14.29 13.54 13.96
C LYS A 533 -14.19 12.02 13.80
N LYS A 534 -15.34 11.37 13.74
CA LYS A 534 -15.39 9.92 13.52
C LYS A 534 -14.88 9.55 12.13
N LYS A 535 -14.16 8.44 12.06
CA LYS A 535 -13.67 7.88 10.79
C LYS A 535 -14.82 7.53 9.87
N LEU A 536 -14.90 8.18 8.73
CA LEU A 536 -15.88 7.91 7.66
C LEU A 536 -15.27 7.08 6.51
N GLY A 537 -13.95 7.00 6.42
CA GLY A 537 -13.24 6.49 5.25
C GLY A 537 -13.31 7.50 4.09
N PHE A 538 -12.98 7.08 2.89
CA PHE A 538 -13.18 7.85 1.66
C PHE A 538 -14.36 7.25 0.87
N PRO A 539 -15.59 7.69 1.12
CA PRO A 539 -16.76 7.09 0.52
C PRO A 539 -16.83 7.41 -0.98
N VAL A 540 -17.12 6.39 -1.79
CA VAL A 540 -17.31 6.50 -3.25
C VAL A 540 -18.70 6.03 -3.60
N PRO A 541 -19.48 6.74 -4.42
CA PRO A 541 -20.90 6.45 -4.66
C PRO A 541 -21.16 5.29 -5.64
N ILE A 542 -20.26 4.28 -5.74
CA ILE A 542 -20.45 3.11 -6.62
C ILE A 542 -21.78 2.39 -6.37
N ARG A 543 -22.23 2.35 -5.11
CA ARG A 543 -23.51 1.76 -4.74
C ARG A 543 -24.70 2.44 -5.42
N VAL A 544 -24.61 3.75 -5.61
CA VAL A 544 -25.66 4.56 -6.26
C VAL A 544 -25.55 4.37 -7.77
N TRP A 545 -24.37 4.60 -8.33
CA TRP A 545 -24.13 4.54 -9.77
C TRP A 545 -24.51 3.18 -10.38
N LEU A 546 -24.16 2.08 -9.74
CA LEU A 546 -24.49 0.73 -10.24
C LEU A 546 -26.00 0.44 -10.32
N ARG A 547 -26.85 1.31 -9.78
CA ARG A 547 -28.33 1.28 -9.94
C ARG A 547 -28.82 2.11 -11.11
N GLU A 548 -28.00 2.97 -11.69
CA GLU A 548 -28.31 3.75 -12.86
C GLU A 548 -28.15 2.93 -14.13
N ASP A 549 -29.02 3.13 -15.13
CA ASP A 549 -29.02 2.34 -16.38
C ASP A 549 -27.68 2.45 -17.11
N LYS A 550 -27.08 3.63 -17.14
CA LYS A 550 -25.81 3.88 -17.79
C LYS A 550 -24.71 2.94 -17.26
N TYR A 551 -24.50 2.94 -15.96
CA TYR A 551 -23.39 2.20 -15.34
C TYR A 551 -23.71 0.70 -15.18
N TYR A 552 -24.98 0.37 -14.96
CA TYR A 552 -25.45 -1.01 -15.04
C TYR A 552 -25.10 -1.63 -16.40
N ASN A 553 -25.37 -0.92 -17.52
CA ASN A 553 -25.11 -1.44 -18.85
C ASN A 553 -23.61 -1.59 -19.15
N ILE A 554 -22.75 -0.66 -18.68
CA ILE A 554 -21.30 -0.77 -18.79
C ILE A 554 -20.80 -2.06 -18.11
N VAL A 555 -21.22 -2.30 -16.87
CA VAL A 555 -20.82 -3.49 -16.12
C VAL A 555 -21.41 -4.75 -16.71
N LYS A 556 -22.67 -4.73 -17.17
CA LYS A 556 -23.32 -5.84 -17.87
C LYS A 556 -22.55 -6.25 -19.14
N GLU A 557 -22.11 -5.29 -19.95
CA GLU A 557 -21.28 -5.56 -21.12
C GLU A 557 -19.98 -6.26 -20.72
N ALA A 558 -19.28 -5.75 -19.70
CA ALA A 558 -18.06 -6.37 -19.19
C ALA A 558 -18.29 -7.80 -18.67
N PHE A 559 -19.43 -8.06 -18.02
CA PHE A 559 -19.79 -9.39 -17.51
C PHE A 559 -20.13 -10.41 -18.61
N HIS A 560 -20.34 -9.95 -19.85
CA HIS A 560 -20.51 -10.81 -21.02
C HIS A 560 -19.26 -10.87 -21.91
N SER A 561 -18.16 -10.24 -21.53
CA SER A 561 -16.90 -10.26 -22.26
C SER A 561 -16.30 -11.67 -22.35
N PRO A 562 -15.41 -11.94 -23.33
CA PRO A 562 -14.69 -13.22 -23.41
C PRO A 562 -13.94 -13.56 -22.12
N ALA A 563 -13.29 -12.58 -21.49
CA ALA A 563 -12.62 -12.77 -20.20
C ALA A 563 -13.59 -13.19 -19.09
N ALA A 564 -14.78 -12.56 -19.01
CA ALA A 564 -15.79 -12.96 -18.03
C ALA A 564 -16.25 -14.42 -18.27
N GLN A 565 -16.43 -14.82 -19.52
CA GLN A 565 -16.80 -16.19 -19.89
C GLN A 565 -15.68 -17.20 -19.61
N GLU A 566 -14.43 -16.79 -19.64
CA GLU A 566 -13.28 -17.65 -19.31
C GLU A 566 -13.19 -17.93 -17.81
N TYR A 567 -13.30 -16.90 -16.98
CA TYR A 567 -13.03 -17.01 -15.54
C TYR A 567 -14.28 -17.25 -14.68
N PHE A 568 -15.45 -16.77 -15.12
CA PHE A 568 -16.67 -16.74 -14.30
C PHE A 568 -17.85 -17.50 -14.93
N LYS A 569 -18.75 -17.94 -14.08
CA LYS A 569 -20.10 -18.36 -14.47
C LYS A 569 -20.94 -17.10 -14.63
N VAL A 570 -21.13 -16.64 -15.88
CA VAL A 570 -21.74 -15.34 -16.20
C VAL A 570 -23.11 -15.17 -15.54
N GLU A 571 -23.94 -16.22 -15.52
CA GLU A 571 -25.26 -16.19 -14.89
C GLU A 571 -25.18 -15.87 -13.38
N GLU A 572 -24.15 -16.36 -12.68
CA GLU A 572 -23.99 -16.14 -11.25
C GLU A 572 -23.49 -14.70 -10.93
N ILE A 573 -22.57 -14.16 -11.72
CA ILE A 573 -22.13 -12.77 -11.53
C ILE A 573 -23.23 -11.78 -11.94
N MET A 574 -24.02 -12.09 -12.96
CA MET A 574 -25.18 -11.28 -13.35
C MET A 574 -26.27 -11.24 -12.27
N LYS A 575 -26.48 -12.30 -11.49
CA LYS A 575 -27.41 -12.27 -10.35
C LYS A 575 -27.04 -11.16 -9.35
N TYR A 576 -25.76 -10.98 -9.05
CA TYR A 576 -25.33 -9.88 -8.17
C TYR A 576 -25.71 -8.51 -8.74
N LEU A 577 -25.49 -8.32 -10.05
CA LEU A 577 -25.78 -7.06 -10.71
C LEU A 577 -27.29 -6.77 -10.77
N ASP A 578 -28.09 -7.76 -11.16
CA ASP A 578 -29.54 -7.63 -11.28
C ASP A 578 -30.23 -7.40 -9.92
N GLU A 579 -29.82 -8.13 -8.89
CA GLU A 579 -30.33 -7.95 -7.53
C GLU A 579 -30.00 -6.58 -6.97
N HIS A 580 -28.78 -6.08 -7.25
CA HIS A 580 -28.37 -4.73 -6.83
C HIS A 580 -29.18 -3.66 -7.55
N LYS A 581 -29.35 -3.77 -8.87
CA LYS A 581 -30.17 -2.89 -9.70
C LYS A 581 -31.62 -2.83 -9.21
N ALA A 582 -32.18 -3.99 -8.89
CA ALA A 582 -33.56 -4.11 -8.38
C ALA A 582 -33.72 -3.68 -6.91
N GLY A 583 -32.64 -3.29 -6.22
CA GLY A 583 -32.69 -2.92 -4.81
C GLY A 583 -32.91 -4.07 -3.83
N LYS A 584 -32.85 -5.34 -4.29
CA LYS A 584 -33.06 -6.54 -3.47
C LYS A 584 -31.92 -6.79 -2.49
N ALA A 585 -30.69 -6.48 -2.91
CA ALA A 585 -29.48 -6.61 -2.10
C ALA A 585 -28.48 -5.52 -2.43
N ASP A 586 -27.60 -5.19 -1.47
CA ASP A 586 -26.43 -4.37 -1.75
C ASP A 586 -25.26 -5.31 -2.11
N ASN A 587 -25.04 -5.48 -3.39
CA ASN A 587 -23.95 -6.27 -3.95
C ASN A 587 -22.83 -5.39 -4.56
N SER A 588 -22.88 -4.07 -4.32
CA SER A 588 -21.99 -3.10 -5.00
C SER A 588 -20.52 -3.48 -4.94
N ARG A 589 -20.02 -3.86 -3.75
CA ARG A 589 -18.61 -4.25 -3.58
C ARG A 589 -18.26 -5.55 -4.29
N LYS A 590 -19.16 -6.55 -4.31
CA LYS A 590 -18.95 -7.81 -5.02
C LYS A 590 -18.92 -7.61 -6.54
N ILE A 591 -19.85 -6.82 -7.05
CA ILE A 591 -19.91 -6.42 -8.47
C ILE A 591 -18.63 -5.68 -8.84
N TRP A 592 -18.22 -4.72 -8.02
CA TRP A 592 -17.03 -3.91 -8.25
C TRP A 592 -15.75 -4.77 -8.28
N THR A 593 -15.64 -5.74 -7.36
CA THR A 593 -14.50 -6.67 -7.32
C THR A 593 -14.37 -7.46 -8.64
N VAL A 594 -15.46 -8.03 -9.14
CA VAL A 594 -15.44 -8.75 -10.42
C VAL A 594 -15.15 -7.80 -11.58
N TYR A 595 -15.78 -6.63 -11.59
CA TYR A 595 -15.63 -5.65 -12.67
C TYR A 595 -14.19 -5.12 -12.76
N MET A 596 -13.55 -4.79 -11.64
CA MET A 596 -12.16 -4.31 -11.63
C MET A 596 -11.17 -5.36 -12.16
N PHE A 597 -11.37 -6.65 -11.85
CA PHE A 597 -10.58 -7.71 -12.46
C PHE A 597 -10.74 -7.73 -13.99
N LEU A 598 -11.95 -7.62 -14.51
CA LEU A 598 -12.20 -7.63 -15.95
C LEU A 598 -11.60 -6.40 -16.65
N VAL A 599 -11.66 -5.22 -16.01
CA VAL A 599 -11.02 -4.02 -16.54
C VAL A 599 -9.50 -4.18 -16.56
N TRP A 600 -8.91 -4.69 -15.47
CA TRP A 600 -7.47 -4.98 -15.40
C TRP A 600 -7.05 -5.99 -16.49
N HIS A 601 -7.79 -7.08 -16.62
CA HIS A 601 -7.52 -8.10 -17.64
C HIS A 601 -7.46 -7.50 -19.04
N LYS A 602 -8.40 -6.62 -19.38
CA LYS A 602 -8.42 -5.91 -20.66
C LYS A 602 -7.19 -5.03 -20.91
N GLN A 603 -6.51 -4.56 -19.85
CA GLN A 603 -5.29 -3.73 -19.99
C GLN A 603 -4.06 -4.56 -20.31
N PHE A 604 -4.01 -5.82 -19.87
CA PHE A 604 -2.80 -6.63 -19.93
C PHE A 604 -2.88 -7.86 -20.85
N PHE A 605 -4.08 -8.32 -21.14
CA PHE A 605 -4.37 -9.50 -21.96
C PHE A 605 -5.33 -9.16 -23.10
#